data_461097566541be9f1ccdbeebe1e3f322
#
_entry.id   461097566541be9f1ccdbeebe1e3f322
#
_cell.length_a   1.000
_cell.length_b   1.000
_cell.length_c   1.000
_cell.angle_alpha   90.00
_cell.angle_beta   90.00
_cell.angle_gamma   90.00
#
_symmetry.space_group_name_H-M   'P 1'
#
loop_
_entity.id
_entity.type
_entity.pdbx_description
1 polymer ?
#
loop_
_entity_poly.entity_id
_entity_poly.type
_entity_poly.pdbx_seq_one_letter_code
_entity_poly.pdbx_strand_id
1 'polypeptide(L)'
;MVRLRCGQTMDADLPGAVTRQAAAVQVDAYNLHMKRLWLVFSQTATVLLAAYFVVATLKPQWLGNWPSQGAAITLIEAPASAGASIPAGSFRLAAQKASSAVVSINTSKAANRDPRSSDPWFRFFFGDQDQEPRAGLGSGVIVSPTGYILTNNHVVEGADEIEVMLNDSRKAIAKVIGTDPETDLAVLKIDLDKLPVVVIGNSDT
;
A
#
# COMPACT_ATOMS: atom_id res chain seq x y z
N MET A 1 -25.43 -26.18 -99.38
CA MET A 1 -26.48 -25.24 -99.16
C MET A 1 -26.24 -24.60 -97.81
N VAL A 2 -25.76 -23.31 -97.82
CA VAL A 2 -26.21 -22.16 -97.09
C VAL A 2 -26.25 -22.39 -95.57
N ARG A 3 -25.62 -21.59 -94.67
CA ARG A 3 -25.41 -20.16 -94.56
C ARG A 3 -24.51 -19.85 -93.33
N LEU A 4 -23.66 -18.88 -93.48
CA LEU A 4 -23.08 -18.00 -92.57
C LEU A 4 -24.00 -17.58 -91.35
N ARG A 5 -23.40 -17.39 -90.13
CA ARG A 5 -23.54 -16.10 -89.49
C ARG A 5 -22.47 -15.87 -88.39
N CYS A 6 -21.80 -14.85 -88.63
CA CYS A 6 -20.97 -14.03 -87.77
C CYS A 6 -21.74 -13.62 -86.49
N GLY A 7 -21.12 -13.66 -85.35
CA GLY A 7 -21.56 -13.04 -84.12
C GLY A 7 -20.35 -12.52 -83.33
N GLN A 8 -19.92 -11.32 -83.68
CA GLN A 8 -19.01 -10.53 -82.85
C GLN A 8 -19.74 -10.18 -81.53
N THR A 9 -19.24 -10.65 -80.45
CA THR A 9 -19.59 -10.07 -79.16
C THR A 9 -18.53 -8.99 -78.81
N MET A 10 -18.97 -7.76 -78.87
CA MET A 10 -18.27 -6.59 -78.39
C MET A 10 -18.03 -6.78 -76.88
N ASP A 11 -16.80 -6.92 -76.50
CA ASP A 11 -16.37 -6.75 -75.13
C ASP A 11 -16.49 -5.28 -74.78
N ALA A 12 -17.53 -4.96 -74.03
CA ALA A 12 -17.67 -3.65 -73.43
C ALA A 12 -16.66 -3.56 -72.26
N ASP A 13 -15.53 -2.95 -72.56
CA ASP A 13 -14.56 -2.54 -71.54
C ASP A 13 -15.24 -1.66 -70.51
N LEU A 14 -15.51 -2.22 -69.33
CA LEU A 14 -16.07 -1.51 -68.19
C LEU A 14 -14.92 -0.73 -67.51
N PRO A 15 -14.99 0.59 -67.44
CA PRO A 15 -13.97 1.44 -66.76
C PRO A 15 -13.86 1.20 -65.26
N GLY A 16 -14.66 0.30 -64.68
CA GLY A 16 -14.64 -0.03 -63.26
C GLY A 16 -13.60 -1.08 -62.83
N ALA A 17 -12.98 -1.81 -63.78
CA ALA A 17 -12.00 -2.85 -63.42
C ALA A 17 -10.64 -2.26 -63.06
N VAL A 18 -10.20 -1.22 -63.76
CA VAL A 18 -8.92 -0.56 -63.54
C VAL A 18 -8.93 0.25 -62.23
N THR A 19 -10.06 0.88 -61.91
CA THR A 19 -10.21 1.63 -60.63
C THR A 19 -10.28 0.72 -59.43
N ARG A 20 -10.88 -0.46 -59.52
CA ARG A 20 -10.89 -1.46 -58.44
C ARG A 20 -9.50 -2.06 -58.21
N GLN A 21 -8.70 -2.29 -59.24
CA GLN A 21 -7.36 -2.84 -59.13
C GLN A 21 -6.38 -1.81 -58.51
N ALA A 22 -6.50 -0.54 -58.89
CA ALA A 22 -5.72 0.54 -58.29
C ALA A 22 -6.05 0.74 -56.78
N ALA A 23 -7.33 0.68 -56.43
CA ALA A 23 -7.75 0.75 -55.02
C ALA A 23 -7.26 -0.43 -54.17
N ALA A 24 -7.27 -1.66 -54.72
CA ALA A 24 -6.75 -2.83 -54.01
C ALA A 24 -5.23 -2.75 -53.77
N VAL A 25 -4.45 -2.29 -54.73
CA VAL A 25 -2.99 -2.09 -54.57
C VAL A 25 -2.68 -1.02 -53.53
N GLN A 26 -3.51 0.03 -53.47
CA GLN A 26 -3.33 1.11 -52.46
C GLN A 26 -3.66 0.66 -51.03
N VAL A 27 -4.66 -0.18 -50.86
CA VAL A 27 -5.03 -0.79 -49.56
C VAL A 27 -3.95 -1.76 -49.09
N ASP A 28 -3.37 -2.54 -49.99
CA ASP A 28 -2.29 -3.48 -49.66
C ASP A 28 -0.99 -2.77 -49.28
N ALA A 29 -0.66 -1.67 -49.95
CA ALA A 29 0.48 -0.81 -49.59
C ALA A 29 0.30 -0.18 -48.21
N TYR A 30 -0.91 0.31 -47.88
CA TYR A 30 -1.23 0.87 -46.58
C TYR A 30 -1.14 -0.15 -45.44
N ASN A 31 -1.66 -1.36 -45.69
CA ASN A 31 -1.59 -2.48 -44.74
C ASN A 31 -0.13 -2.94 -44.50
N LEU A 32 0.72 -2.90 -45.54
CA LEU A 32 2.12 -3.28 -45.41
C LEU A 32 2.91 -2.25 -44.58
N HIS A 33 2.66 -0.96 -44.78
CA HIS A 33 3.24 0.11 -43.95
C HIS A 33 2.78 0.02 -42.49
N MET A 34 1.50 -0.20 -42.27
CA MET A 34 0.92 -0.37 -40.94
C MET A 34 1.54 -1.59 -40.22
N LYS A 35 1.68 -2.73 -40.89
CA LYS A 35 2.32 -3.93 -40.33
C LYS A 35 3.78 -3.68 -39.98
N ARG A 36 4.54 -2.99 -40.83
CA ARG A 36 5.95 -2.63 -40.57
C ARG A 36 6.06 -1.65 -39.36
N LEU A 37 5.20 -0.69 -39.29
CA LEU A 37 5.18 0.26 -38.17
C LEU A 37 4.85 -0.46 -36.85
N TRP A 38 3.90 -1.39 -36.90
CA TRP A 38 3.52 -2.21 -35.74
C TRP A 38 4.64 -3.16 -35.30
N LEU A 39 5.36 -3.75 -36.23
CA LEU A 39 6.54 -4.61 -35.95
C LEU A 39 7.67 -3.79 -35.30
N VAL A 40 7.97 -2.61 -35.83
CA VAL A 40 9.00 -1.72 -35.25
C VAL A 40 8.60 -1.28 -33.85
N PHE A 41 7.34 -0.89 -33.65
CA PHE A 41 6.81 -0.53 -32.33
C PHE A 41 6.91 -1.70 -31.33
N SER A 42 6.51 -2.90 -31.76
CA SER A 42 6.59 -4.09 -30.91
C SER A 42 8.04 -4.43 -30.54
N GLN A 43 8.99 -4.35 -31.51
CA GLN A 43 10.40 -4.59 -31.23
C GLN A 43 11.00 -3.54 -30.28
N THR A 44 10.70 -2.26 -30.50
CA THR A 44 11.21 -1.20 -29.60
C THR A 44 10.64 -1.34 -28.20
N ALA A 45 9.35 -1.64 -28.05
CA ALA A 45 8.73 -1.89 -26.77
C ALA A 45 9.37 -3.07 -26.02
N THR A 46 9.64 -4.18 -26.71
CA THR A 46 10.28 -5.36 -26.13
C THR A 46 11.71 -5.07 -25.67
N VAL A 47 12.49 -4.36 -26.51
CA VAL A 47 13.88 -3.98 -26.17
C VAL A 47 13.91 -3.04 -24.97
N LEU A 48 13.03 -2.04 -24.93
CA LEU A 48 12.92 -1.11 -23.80
C LEU A 48 12.52 -1.83 -22.51
N LEU A 49 11.59 -2.76 -22.59
CA LEU A 49 11.14 -3.55 -21.44
C LEU A 49 12.25 -4.48 -20.94
N ALA A 50 13.00 -5.11 -21.85
CA ALA A 50 14.16 -5.93 -21.50
C ALA A 50 15.27 -5.08 -20.87
N ALA A 51 15.58 -3.91 -21.43
CA ALA A 51 16.56 -2.98 -20.88
C ALA A 51 16.15 -2.48 -19.49
N TYR A 52 14.88 -2.13 -19.33
CA TYR A 52 14.31 -1.76 -18.03
C TYR A 52 14.47 -2.89 -17.00
N PHE A 53 14.15 -4.13 -17.39
CA PHE A 53 14.27 -5.29 -16.50
C PHE A 53 15.73 -5.56 -16.11
N VAL A 54 16.67 -5.45 -17.06
CA VAL A 54 18.11 -5.62 -16.81
C VAL A 54 18.61 -4.52 -15.85
N VAL A 55 18.21 -3.26 -16.05
CA VAL A 55 18.59 -2.16 -15.16
C VAL A 55 17.97 -2.34 -13.78
N ALA A 56 16.70 -2.75 -13.71
CA ALA A 56 16.00 -2.99 -12.46
C ALA A 56 16.62 -4.12 -11.63
N THR A 57 17.15 -5.17 -12.30
CA THR A 57 17.76 -6.32 -11.62
C THR A 57 19.23 -6.11 -11.26
N LEU A 58 20.02 -5.50 -12.17
CA LEU A 58 21.46 -5.33 -11.96
C LEU A 58 21.82 -4.06 -11.19
N LYS A 59 21.02 -3.01 -11.30
CA LYS A 59 21.25 -1.73 -10.60
C LYS A 59 19.96 -1.14 -10.04
N PRO A 60 19.35 -1.78 -9.02
CA PRO A 60 18.13 -1.27 -8.38
C PRO A 60 18.32 0.14 -7.80
N GLN A 61 19.54 0.54 -7.49
CA GLN A 61 19.86 1.86 -6.97
C GLN A 61 19.60 3.02 -7.96
N TRP A 62 19.55 2.76 -9.26
CA TRP A 62 19.29 3.79 -10.27
C TRP A 62 17.80 4.07 -10.47
N LEU A 63 16.96 3.09 -10.20
CA LEU A 63 15.49 3.25 -10.20
C LEU A 63 14.95 3.66 -8.82
N GLY A 64 15.77 3.54 -7.76
CA GLY A 64 15.40 3.74 -6.37
C GLY A 64 15.50 5.18 -5.85
N ASN A 65 15.72 6.19 -6.71
CA ASN A 65 15.59 7.59 -6.32
C ASN A 65 14.13 8.09 -6.38
N TRP A 66 13.19 7.23 -6.08
CA TRP A 66 11.92 7.70 -5.58
C TRP A 66 12.23 8.20 -4.16
N PRO A 67 11.93 9.46 -3.82
CA PRO A 67 12.00 9.88 -2.43
C PRO A 67 10.99 9.02 -1.67
N SER A 68 11.46 7.91 -1.08
CA SER A 68 10.76 7.28 0.01
C SER A 68 10.74 8.35 1.11
N GLN A 69 9.64 9.10 1.20
CA GLN A 69 9.33 9.89 2.37
C GLN A 69 8.96 8.95 3.54
N GLY A 70 9.66 7.84 3.66
CA GLY A 70 9.81 7.14 4.90
C GLY A 70 10.69 8.01 5.77
N ALA A 71 10.11 8.80 6.66
CA ALA A 71 10.86 9.46 7.71
C ALA A 71 11.72 8.38 8.36
N ALA A 72 13.04 8.49 8.22
CA ALA A 72 13.95 7.58 8.88
C ALA A 72 13.62 7.63 10.38
N ILE A 73 13.09 6.54 10.92
CA ILE A 73 12.80 6.43 12.33
C ILE A 73 14.15 6.33 13.02
N THR A 74 14.54 7.40 13.70
CA THR A 74 15.78 7.38 14.50
C THR A 74 15.47 6.64 15.80
N LEU A 75 15.89 5.39 15.89
CA LEU A 75 15.88 4.62 17.13
C LEU A 75 17.11 5.03 17.96
N ILE A 76 16.93 5.28 19.25
CA ILE A 76 18.00 5.56 20.18
C ILE A 76 18.50 4.23 20.73
N GLU A 77 19.66 3.78 20.26
CA GLU A 77 20.30 2.56 20.73
C GLU A 77 21.26 2.90 21.89
N ALA A 78 21.28 2.05 22.93
CA ALA A 78 22.20 2.20 24.04
C ALA A 78 23.63 1.92 23.58
N PRO A 79 24.64 2.74 23.97
CA PRO A 79 26.05 2.45 23.70
C PRO A 79 26.42 1.10 24.33
N ALA A 80 27.10 0.25 23.56
CA ALA A 80 27.49 -1.13 23.94
C ALA A 80 28.31 -1.25 25.23
N SER A 81 28.80 -0.13 25.79
CA SER A 81 29.62 -0.10 26.99
C SER A 81 28.91 0.33 28.27
N ALA A 82 27.60 0.48 28.26
CA ALA A 82 26.79 0.81 29.45
C ALA A 82 26.54 -0.43 30.33
N GLY A 83 27.56 -1.23 30.59
CA GLY A 83 27.54 -2.25 31.63
C GLY A 83 27.52 -1.62 33.02
N ALA A 84 26.47 -0.89 33.36
CA ALA A 84 26.16 -0.63 34.75
C ALA A 84 25.78 -1.97 35.38
N SER A 85 26.61 -2.46 36.29
CA SER A 85 26.28 -3.64 37.11
C SER A 85 24.96 -3.37 37.82
N ILE A 86 23.86 -3.85 37.24
CA ILE A 86 22.55 -3.83 37.87
C ILE A 86 22.66 -4.77 39.07
N PRO A 87 22.36 -4.33 40.31
CA PRO A 87 22.36 -5.23 41.44
C PRO A 87 21.46 -6.40 41.11
N ALA A 88 22.00 -7.63 41.20
CA ALA A 88 21.27 -8.86 40.90
C ALA A 88 19.96 -8.87 41.71
N GLY A 89 18.80 -8.78 41.03
CA GLY A 89 17.47 -8.94 41.63
C GLY A 89 16.53 -7.73 41.56
N SER A 90 16.89 -6.59 40.97
CA SER A 90 15.96 -5.46 40.88
C SER A 90 15.94 -4.78 39.52
N PHE A 91 14.78 -4.84 38.85
CA PHE A 91 14.50 -4.11 37.60
C PHE A 91 14.02 -2.65 37.85
N ARG A 92 14.04 -2.18 39.10
CA ARG A 92 13.48 -0.86 39.50
C ARG A 92 14.07 0.29 38.68
N LEU A 93 15.39 0.32 38.49
CA LEU A 93 16.04 1.41 37.76
C LEU A 93 15.70 1.36 36.26
N ALA A 94 15.63 0.18 35.67
CA ALA A 94 15.23 0.00 34.27
C ALA A 94 13.75 0.44 34.08
N ALA A 95 12.88 -0.04 34.95
CA ALA A 95 11.45 0.35 34.92
C ALA A 95 11.27 1.87 35.10
N GLN A 96 12.00 2.49 36.02
CA GLN A 96 11.92 3.92 36.25
C GLN A 96 12.41 4.73 35.03
N LYS A 97 13.40 4.28 34.32
CA LYS A 97 13.89 4.92 33.08
C LYS A 97 12.91 4.73 31.93
N ALA A 98 12.32 3.56 31.79
CA ALA A 98 11.44 3.21 30.69
C ALA A 98 10.03 3.80 30.88
N SER A 99 9.56 3.94 32.13
CA SER A 99 8.17 4.31 32.41
C SER A 99 7.70 5.61 31.78
N SER A 100 8.61 6.59 31.60
CA SER A 100 8.26 7.86 30.94
C SER A 100 7.89 7.68 29.47
N ALA A 101 8.46 6.70 28.80
CA ALA A 101 8.21 6.39 27.38
C ALA A 101 7.04 5.41 27.17
N VAL A 102 6.50 4.84 28.24
CA VAL A 102 5.31 3.97 28.17
C VAL A 102 4.07 4.83 28.11
N VAL A 103 3.14 4.47 27.23
CA VAL A 103 1.87 5.16 27.03
C VAL A 103 0.70 4.21 27.20
N SER A 104 -0.44 4.74 27.61
CA SER A 104 -1.72 4.03 27.60
C SER A 104 -2.41 4.26 26.26
N ILE A 105 -2.98 3.22 25.68
CA ILE A 105 -3.69 3.27 24.43
C ILE A 105 -5.14 2.94 24.70
N ASN A 106 -6.03 3.88 24.39
CA ASN A 106 -7.47 3.71 24.46
C ASN A 106 -7.99 3.57 23.03
N THR A 107 -8.68 2.50 22.76
CA THR A 107 -9.30 2.28 21.44
C THR A 107 -10.81 2.32 21.58
N SER A 108 -11.48 2.90 20.61
CA SER A 108 -12.92 2.88 20.50
C SER A 108 -13.33 2.28 19.17
N LYS A 109 -14.39 1.49 19.20
CA LYS A 109 -15.06 0.96 18.01
C LYS A 109 -16.49 1.44 18.05
N ALA A 110 -16.89 2.19 17.02
CA ALA A 110 -18.27 2.62 16.88
C ALA A 110 -19.19 1.40 16.81
N ALA A 111 -20.32 1.47 17.48
CA ALA A 111 -21.35 0.45 17.35
C ALA A 111 -21.75 0.37 15.87
N ASN A 112 -21.56 -0.79 15.25
CA ASN A 112 -22.05 -1.05 13.90
C ASN A 112 -23.58 -0.99 13.96
N ARG A 113 -24.16 0.15 13.58
CA ARG A 113 -25.57 0.26 13.32
C ARG A 113 -25.84 -0.49 12.00
N ASP A 114 -26.25 -1.75 12.11
CA ASP A 114 -26.86 -2.44 10.97
C ASP A 114 -28.02 -1.58 10.48
N PRO A 115 -28.08 -1.18 9.21
CA PRO A 115 -29.20 -0.42 8.67
C PRO A 115 -30.56 -1.10 8.91
N ARG A 116 -30.57 -2.41 9.14
CA ARG A 116 -31.75 -3.20 9.50
C ARG A 116 -32.17 -3.04 10.96
N SER A 117 -31.27 -2.61 11.85
CA SER A 117 -31.60 -2.37 13.26
C SER A 117 -32.52 -1.16 13.45
N SER A 118 -32.65 -0.29 12.45
CA SER A 118 -33.61 0.81 12.46
C SER A 118 -35.06 0.39 12.11
N ASP A 119 -35.27 -0.85 11.65
CA ASP A 119 -36.59 -1.38 11.37
C ASP A 119 -37.30 -1.76 12.68
N PRO A 120 -38.49 -1.18 13.01
CA PRO A 120 -39.23 -1.49 14.22
C PRO A 120 -39.58 -2.98 14.37
N TRP A 121 -39.76 -3.68 13.25
CA TRP A 121 -40.08 -5.12 13.20
C TRP A 121 -38.84 -5.95 13.62
N PHE A 122 -37.64 -5.57 13.14
CA PHE A 122 -36.42 -6.25 13.48
C PHE A 122 -36.09 -6.11 14.98
N ARG A 123 -36.29 -4.92 15.54
CA ARG A 123 -36.13 -4.66 16.98
C ARG A 123 -37.08 -5.48 17.85
N PHE A 124 -38.32 -5.66 17.39
CA PHE A 124 -39.31 -6.42 18.14
C PHE A 124 -38.98 -7.91 18.23
N PHE A 125 -38.39 -8.52 17.19
CA PHE A 125 -38.06 -9.94 17.14
C PHE A 125 -36.67 -10.29 17.68
N PHE A 126 -35.70 -9.42 17.49
CA PHE A 126 -34.28 -9.69 17.80
C PHE A 126 -33.74 -8.90 19.01
N GLY A 127 -34.59 -8.03 19.59
CA GLY A 127 -34.20 -7.15 20.68
C GLY A 127 -33.36 -5.95 20.23
N ASP A 128 -33.23 -4.97 21.10
CA ASP A 128 -32.29 -3.86 20.93
C ASP A 128 -30.89 -4.41 21.20
N GLN A 129 -30.23 -4.95 20.17
CA GLN A 129 -28.82 -5.19 20.21
C GLN A 129 -28.08 -3.87 19.91
N ASP A 130 -28.30 -2.88 20.80
CA ASP A 130 -27.40 -1.74 20.88
C ASP A 130 -26.05 -2.31 21.33
N GLN A 131 -25.19 -2.62 20.36
CA GLN A 131 -23.82 -2.94 20.67
C GLN A 131 -23.21 -1.64 21.22
N GLU A 132 -23.05 -1.61 22.54
CA GLU A 132 -22.32 -0.53 23.20
C GLU A 132 -20.97 -0.32 22.51
N PRO A 133 -20.51 0.92 22.35
CA PRO A 133 -19.19 1.19 21.81
C PRO A 133 -18.17 0.36 22.59
N ARG A 134 -17.48 -0.51 21.93
CA ARG A 134 -16.45 -1.33 22.58
C ARG A 134 -15.21 -0.47 22.77
N ALA A 135 -14.87 -0.21 24.02
CA ALA A 135 -13.61 0.42 24.39
C ALA A 135 -12.57 -0.66 24.67
N GLY A 136 -11.42 -0.57 24.03
CA GLY A 136 -10.25 -1.38 24.30
C GLY A 136 -9.20 -0.57 25.07
N LEU A 137 -8.41 -1.26 25.88
CA LEU A 137 -7.28 -0.69 26.59
C LEU A 137 -6.03 -1.47 26.28
N GLY A 138 -4.94 -0.76 26.01
CA GLY A 138 -3.64 -1.36 25.76
C GLY A 138 -2.50 -0.45 26.19
N SER A 139 -1.30 -0.87 25.91
CA SER A 139 -0.08 -0.12 26.21
C SER A 139 0.81 -0.07 24.98
N GLY A 140 1.63 0.99 24.89
CA GLY A 140 2.63 1.14 23.86
C GLY A 140 3.90 1.78 24.38
N VAL A 141 4.93 1.80 23.56
CA VAL A 141 6.22 2.40 23.90
C VAL A 141 6.63 3.38 22.82
N ILE A 142 6.98 4.61 23.21
CA ILE A 142 7.49 5.61 22.27
C ILE A 142 8.94 5.25 21.91
N VAL A 143 9.17 4.94 20.64
CA VAL A 143 10.46 4.49 20.11
C VAL A 143 11.21 5.57 19.33
N SER A 144 10.54 6.69 19.01
CA SER A 144 11.15 7.79 18.26
C SER A 144 10.68 9.15 18.75
N PRO A 145 11.55 10.16 18.80
CA PRO A 145 11.20 11.54 19.15
C PRO A 145 10.23 12.17 18.15
N THR A 146 10.11 11.58 16.96
CA THR A 146 9.15 12.00 15.95
C THR A 146 7.74 11.47 16.18
N GLY A 147 7.48 10.70 17.25
CA GLY A 147 6.15 10.26 17.66
C GLY A 147 5.73 8.89 17.17
N TYR A 148 6.69 8.01 16.84
CA TYR A 148 6.37 6.61 16.57
C TYR A 148 6.27 5.81 17.86
N ILE A 149 5.23 4.99 17.95
CA ILE A 149 4.89 4.15 19.10
C ILE A 149 4.79 2.71 18.61
N LEU A 150 5.43 1.81 19.35
CA LEU A 150 5.30 0.37 19.14
C LEU A 150 4.27 -0.19 20.12
N THR A 151 3.34 -0.99 19.62
CA THR A 151 2.29 -1.67 20.40
C THR A 151 1.98 -3.03 19.76
N ASN A 152 1.02 -3.75 20.33
CA ASN A 152 0.56 -5.01 19.77
C ASN A 152 -0.56 -4.79 18.73
N ASN A 153 -0.61 -5.67 17.73
CA ASN A 153 -1.63 -5.59 16.68
C ASN A 153 -3.03 -5.77 17.26
N HIS A 154 -3.24 -6.75 18.16
CA HIS A 154 -4.55 -7.00 18.75
C HIS A 154 -5.12 -5.83 19.55
N VAL A 155 -4.28 -4.88 20.02
CA VAL A 155 -4.73 -3.66 20.71
C VAL A 155 -5.44 -2.70 19.75
N VAL A 156 -4.98 -2.62 18.50
CA VAL A 156 -5.45 -1.64 17.52
C VAL A 156 -6.34 -2.22 16.43
N GLU A 157 -6.43 -3.56 16.39
CA GLU A 157 -7.19 -4.27 15.38
C GLU A 157 -8.68 -3.92 15.42
N GLY A 158 -9.19 -3.42 14.28
CA GLY A 158 -10.58 -3.05 14.14
C GLY A 158 -11.03 -1.86 14.98
N ALA A 159 -10.11 -1.07 15.53
CA ALA A 159 -10.42 0.20 16.18
C ALA A 159 -10.74 1.28 15.14
N ASP A 160 -11.78 2.07 15.39
CA ASP A 160 -12.14 3.23 14.55
C ASP A 160 -11.38 4.49 15.00
N GLU A 161 -11.08 4.58 16.28
CA GLU A 161 -10.32 5.68 16.86
C GLU A 161 -9.34 5.15 17.92
N ILE A 162 -8.14 5.70 17.93
CA ILE A 162 -7.07 5.33 18.84
C ILE A 162 -6.57 6.59 19.53
N GLU A 163 -6.83 6.71 20.84
CA GLU A 163 -6.30 7.78 21.68
C GLU A 163 -5.10 7.26 22.47
N VAL A 164 -4.00 7.96 22.41
CA VAL A 164 -2.80 7.68 23.19
C VAL A 164 -2.69 8.70 24.32
N MET A 165 -2.51 8.21 25.53
CA MET A 165 -2.28 9.02 26.73
C MET A 165 -0.87 8.76 27.25
N LEU A 166 -0.10 9.85 27.35
CA LEU A 166 1.26 9.84 27.89
C LEU A 166 1.24 9.84 29.42
N ASN A 167 2.36 9.51 30.02
CA ASN A 167 2.52 9.49 31.49
C ASN A 167 2.37 10.89 32.14
N ASP A 168 2.60 11.96 31.36
CA ASP A 168 2.38 13.36 31.78
C ASP A 168 0.95 13.85 31.53
N SER A 169 0.02 12.94 31.24
CA SER A 169 -1.39 13.19 30.96
C SER A 169 -1.69 13.93 29.64
N ARG A 170 -0.70 14.16 28.77
CA ARG A 170 -0.96 14.62 27.40
C ARG A 170 -1.65 13.52 26.61
N LYS A 171 -2.58 13.92 25.76
CA LYS A 171 -3.34 13.01 24.91
C LYS A 171 -3.18 13.38 23.44
N ALA A 172 -3.19 12.40 22.57
CA ALA A 172 -3.19 12.59 21.14
C ALA A 172 -3.94 11.46 20.42
N ILE A 173 -4.56 11.79 19.31
CA ILE A 173 -5.10 10.77 18.38
C ILE A 173 -3.94 10.18 17.60
N ALA A 174 -3.87 8.87 17.58
CA ALA A 174 -2.86 8.13 16.87
C ALA A 174 -3.36 7.63 15.52
N LYS A 175 -2.44 7.57 14.55
CA LYS A 175 -2.67 6.94 13.25
C LYS A 175 -1.91 5.63 13.17
N VAL A 176 -2.54 4.58 12.68
CA VAL A 176 -1.87 3.31 12.39
C VAL A 176 -1.00 3.50 11.15
N ILE A 177 0.29 3.24 11.26
CA ILE A 177 1.26 3.31 10.17
C ILE A 177 1.44 1.94 9.51
N GLY A 178 1.42 0.89 10.32
CA GLY A 178 1.51 -0.48 9.85
C GLY A 178 1.22 -1.47 10.96
N THR A 179 0.82 -2.65 10.56
CA THR A 179 0.51 -3.78 11.44
C THR A 179 1.12 -5.06 10.87
N ASP A 180 1.53 -5.92 11.76
CA ASP A 180 1.97 -7.27 11.45
C ASP A 180 1.21 -8.26 12.37
N PRO A 181 0.14 -8.87 11.86
CA PRO A 181 -0.65 -9.83 12.64
C PRO A 181 0.11 -11.09 13.01
N GLU A 182 1.12 -11.51 12.21
CA GLU A 182 1.89 -12.73 12.46
C GLU A 182 2.79 -12.59 13.69
N THR A 183 3.40 -11.42 13.87
CA THR A 183 4.23 -11.10 15.03
C THR A 183 3.48 -10.40 16.15
N ASP A 184 2.19 -10.09 15.94
CA ASP A 184 1.35 -9.28 16.84
C ASP A 184 1.96 -7.91 17.13
N LEU A 185 2.53 -7.24 16.11
CA LEU A 185 3.11 -5.91 16.25
C LEU A 185 2.31 -4.87 15.46
N ALA A 186 2.25 -3.66 16.00
CA ALA A 186 1.71 -2.49 15.31
C ALA A 186 2.54 -1.25 15.60
N VAL A 187 2.64 -0.38 14.59
CA VAL A 187 3.30 0.93 14.69
C VAL A 187 2.27 2.02 14.55
N LEU A 188 2.22 2.89 15.56
CA LEU A 188 1.37 4.07 15.58
C LEU A 188 2.20 5.33 15.43
N LYS A 189 1.54 6.42 15.01
CA LYS A 189 2.11 7.77 14.89
C LYS A 189 1.22 8.76 15.61
N ILE A 190 1.81 9.52 16.53
CA ILE A 190 1.20 10.68 17.16
C ILE A 190 1.94 11.95 16.73
N ASP A 191 1.25 13.07 16.83
CA ASP A 191 1.78 14.39 16.48
C ASP A 191 1.87 15.25 17.75
N LEU A 192 2.93 15.01 18.53
CA LEU A 192 3.27 15.73 19.73
C LEU A 192 4.78 16.01 19.79
N ASP A 193 5.12 17.14 20.39
CA ASP A 193 6.53 17.53 20.60
C ASP A 193 7.06 17.04 21.96
N LYS A 194 8.41 17.05 22.09
CA LYS A 194 9.12 16.74 23.33
C LYS A 194 8.70 15.41 23.95
N LEU A 195 8.72 14.39 23.11
CA LEU A 195 8.34 13.04 23.52
C LEU A 195 9.48 12.35 24.25
N PRO A 196 9.21 11.70 25.39
CA PRO A 196 10.16 10.79 26.00
C PRO A 196 10.29 9.54 25.14
N VAL A 197 11.52 9.07 24.93
CA VAL A 197 11.81 7.92 24.06
C VAL A 197 12.52 6.85 24.86
N VAL A 198 12.12 5.60 24.62
CA VAL A 198 12.84 4.45 25.21
C VAL A 198 14.20 4.26 24.52
N VAL A 199 15.18 3.87 25.29
CA VAL A 199 16.49 3.45 24.78
C VAL A 199 16.46 1.95 24.59
N ILE A 200 16.66 1.50 23.35
CA ILE A 200 16.64 0.08 22.99
C ILE A 200 18.02 -0.50 23.30
N GLY A 201 18.07 -1.58 24.06
CA GLY A 201 19.28 -2.33 24.39
C GLY A 201 19.51 -3.47 23.41
N ASN A 202 20.74 -3.99 23.42
CA ASN A 202 21.07 -5.23 22.73
C ASN A 202 20.83 -6.41 23.67
N SER A 203 20.05 -7.39 23.29
CA SER A 203 19.76 -8.60 24.08
C SER A 203 20.76 -9.73 23.86
N ASP A 204 21.69 -9.57 22.93
CA ASP A 204 22.71 -10.59 22.61
C ASP A 204 23.96 -10.49 23.48
N THR A 205 23.99 -9.61 24.49
CA THR A 205 25.14 -9.37 25.39
C THR A 205 24.88 -9.81 26.81
#